data_64be13c434ec22cc5416f958bde81b32
#
_entry.id   64be13c434ec22cc5416f958bde81b32
#
_cell.length_a   1.000
_cell.length_b   1.000
_cell.length_c   1.000
_cell.angle_alpha   90.00
_cell.angle_beta   90.00
_cell.angle_gamma   90.00
#
_symmetry.space_group_name_H-M   'P 1'
#
loop_
_entity.id
_entity.type
_entity.pdbx_description
1 polymer ?
#
loop_
_entity_poly.entity_id
_entity_poly.type
_entity_poly.pdbx_seq_one_letter_code
_entity_poly.pdbx_strand_id
1 'polypeptide(L)'
;MKKAIVAVPFLKGTGGTETVIKNFSQALEVRDNKYGISWKLISLGGSEDSEWLAGWNKKIYRFSRYRYIQLIAYISIMPYLIFKILKDEKPDFFIATNPVIWSIAYKFRKNISPKTKIIAWYHYSFKMKKVKKRYLKKADYFWAISSGIKDELISLEVPAQKIKLIYNPVNTIGSRLVKRSGNQNNFIYIGRADYSYQKNVSELIKALNCLKGHWHFSFYGDIRAEVKKKLLQLSTPKVRKNITFKGYYENIWNHINVADAIVLTSKFEGLPMVLIESGIRGIELISSDCPMGPKDIINEENGYLYSSGNFEELSTLLQEIIDKKTMLKEPQKISDSMNIFSYEEYRKRVLGSFKSWRE
;
A
#
# COMPACT_ATOMS: atom_id res chain seq x y z
N MET A 1 -13.28 28.37 -1.77
CA MET A 1 -12.47 27.17 -2.02
C MET A 1 -12.01 26.62 -0.68
N LYS A 2 -12.18 25.31 -0.42
CA LYS A 2 -11.74 24.70 0.84
C LYS A 2 -10.24 24.42 0.81
N LYS A 3 -9.59 24.47 1.98
CA LYS A 3 -8.17 24.16 2.14
C LYS A 3 -8.00 22.79 2.79
N ALA A 4 -7.20 21.92 2.19
CA ALA A 4 -6.83 20.62 2.72
C ALA A 4 -5.30 20.49 2.84
N ILE A 5 -4.82 20.09 4.00
CA ILE A 5 -3.41 19.82 4.24
C ILE A 5 -3.22 18.30 4.42
N VAL A 6 -2.28 17.73 3.69
CA VAL A 6 -1.79 16.36 3.90
C VAL A 6 -0.46 16.44 4.62
N ALA A 7 -0.42 16.00 5.87
CA ALA A 7 0.76 16.02 6.72
C ALA A 7 1.36 14.60 6.85
N VAL A 8 2.62 14.47 6.47
CA VAL A 8 3.35 13.20 6.49
C VAL A 8 4.58 13.27 7.39
N PRO A 9 4.99 12.17 8.03
CA PRO A 9 6.25 12.08 8.75
C PRO A 9 7.43 12.05 7.77
N PHE A 10 8.64 11.83 8.29
CA PHE A 10 9.78 11.46 7.44
C PHE A 10 9.46 10.20 6.63
N LEU A 11 9.70 10.24 5.33
CA LEU A 11 9.55 9.13 4.39
C LEU A 11 10.83 9.00 3.54
N LYS A 12 11.21 7.76 3.19
CA LYS A 12 12.44 7.53 2.42
C LYS A 12 12.35 7.96 0.96
N GLY A 13 11.17 7.88 0.38
CA GLY A 13 10.93 8.20 -1.03
C GLY A 13 10.57 6.98 -1.91
N THR A 14 10.88 5.77 -1.48
CA THR A 14 10.78 4.55 -2.30
C THR A 14 9.80 3.50 -1.75
N GLY A 15 8.92 3.88 -0.83
CA GLY A 15 7.97 2.96 -0.19
C GLY A 15 6.57 3.00 -0.79
N GLY A 16 5.73 2.04 -0.39
CA GLY A 16 4.32 1.98 -0.83
C GLY A 16 3.49 3.20 -0.40
N THR A 17 3.80 3.81 0.74
CA THR A 17 3.12 5.03 1.19
C THR A 17 3.40 6.20 0.26
N GLU A 18 4.63 6.37 -0.18
CA GLU A 18 5.06 7.41 -1.12
C GLU A 18 4.37 7.24 -2.47
N THR A 19 4.30 5.99 -2.97
CA THR A 19 3.55 5.67 -4.19
C THR A 19 2.08 6.06 -4.06
N VAL A 20 1.44 5.74 -2.93
CA VAL A 20 0.03 6.11 -2.68
C VAL A 20 -0.15 7.62 -2.65
N ILE A 21 0.74 8.38 -2.02
CA ILE A 21 0.64 9.85 -1.94
C ILE A 21 0.89 10.49 -3.31
N LYS A 22 1.80 9.95 -4.12
CA LYS A 22 2.00 10.35 -5.51
C LYS A 22 0.73 10.11 -6.33
N ASN A 23 0.17 8.92 -6.26
CA ASN A 23 -1.07 8.55 -6.95
C ASN A 23 -2.27 9.38 -6.47
N PHE A 24 -2.35 9.69 -5.17
CA PHE A 24 -3.35 10.62 -4.61
C PHE A 24 -3.29 11.96 -5.30
N SER A 25 -2.09 12.52 -5.49
CA SER A 25 -1.94 13.83 -6.13
C SER A 25 -2.43 13.85 -7.57
N GLN A 26 -2.22 12.75 -8.27
CA GLN A 26 -2.67 12.58 -9.65
C GLN A 26 -4.18 12.33 -9.72
N ALA A 27 -4.70 11.45 -8.88
CA ALA A 27 -6.12 11.12 -8.84
C ALA A 27 -7.00 12.33 -8.52
N LEU A 28 -6.55 13.22 -7.64
CA LEU A 28 -7.28 14.42 -7.22
C LEU A 28 -6.88 15.69 -7.97
N GLU A 29 -5.97 15.60 -8.94
CA GLU A 29 -5.51 16.73 -9.73
C GLU A 29 -5.18 17.93 -8.81
N VAL A 30 -4.37 17.65 -7.76
CA VAL A 30 -4.15 18.59 -6.65
C VAL A 30 -3.52 19.92 -7.08
N ARG A 31 -2.81 19.92 -8.21
CA ARG A 31 -2.17 21.12 -8.76
C ARG A 31 -3.20 22.12 -9.29
N ASP A 32 -4.28 21.62 -9.88
CA ASP A 32 -5.23 22.44 -10.64
C ASP A 32 -6.43 22.91 -9.78
N ASN A 33 -6.50 22.47 -8.51
CA ASN A 33 -7.61 22.78 -7.58
C ASN A 33 -9.02 22.52 -8.16
N LYS A 34 -9.12 21.58 -9.11
CA LYS A 34 -10.27 21.35 -10.00
C LYS A 34 -11.59 21.09 -9.26
N TYR A 35 -11.51 20.51 -8.05
CA TYR A 35 -12.68 20.10 -7.29
C TYR A 35 -13.05 21.07 -6.14
N GLY A 36 -12.63 22.32 -6.25
CA GLY A 36 -12.92 23.35 -5.24
C GLY A 36 -12.18 23.15 -3.92
N ILE A 37 -11.10 22.37 -3.91
CA ILE A 37 -10.23 22.11 -2.77
C ILE A 37 -8.80 22.50 -3.14
N SER A 38 -8.21 23.42 -2.37
CA SER A 38 -6.78 23.73 -2.46
C SER A 38 -6.00 22.76 -1.58
N TRP A 39 -5.09 22.03 -2.20
CA TRP A 39 -4.28 21.01 -1.54
C TRP A 39 -2.87 21.50 -1.24
N LYS A 40 -2.38 21.19 -0.05
CA LYS A 40 -0.99 21.42 0.34
C LYS A 40 -0.44 20.19 1.05
N LEU A 41 0.76 19.76 0.66
CA LEU A 41 1.47 18.68 1.36
C LEU A 41 2.53 19.28 2.29
N ILE A 42 2.57 18.78 3.51
CA ILE A 42 3.57 19.16 4.51
C ILE A 42 4.32 17.92 4.97
N SER A 43 5.61 17.86 4.65
CA SER A 43 6.50 16.81 5.15
C SER A 43 7.18 17.28 6.43
N LEU A 44 6.90 16.58 7.53
CA LEU A 44 7.49 16.82 8.85
C LEU A 44 8.63 15.82 9.07
N GLY A 45 9.85 16.25 8.82
CA GLY A 45 11.06 15.41 8.89
C GLY A 45 11.82 15.27 7.57
N GLY A 46 11.18 15.60 6.44
CA GLY A 46 11.80 15.54 5.13
C GLY A 46 11.68 14.19 4.43
N SER A 47 12.44 14.03 3.36
CA SER A 47 12.56 12.80 2.57
C SER A 47 13.98 12.67 2.04
N GLU A 48 14.47 11.45 1.87
CA GLU A 48 15.74 11.19 1.19
C GLU A 48 15.60 11.46 -0.31
N ASP A 49 14.56 10.90 -0.91
CA ASP A 49 14.15 11.21 -2.26
C ASP A 49 12.83 11.99 -2.22
N SER A 50 12.71 13.02 -3.05
CA SER A 50 11.54 13.91 -3.09
C SER A 50 10.78 13.88 -4.42
N GLU A 51 11.09 12.99 -5.34
CA GLU A 51 10.41 12.87 -6.63
C GLU A 51 8.93 12.52 -6.49
N TRP A 52 8.56 11.69 -5.51
CA TRP A 52 7.17 11.36 -5.18
C TRP A 52 6.32 12.57 -4.77
N LEU A 53 6.98 13.69 -4.43
CA LEU A 53 6.33 14.98 -4.12
C LEU A 53 6.13 15.86 -5.37
N ALA A 54 6.48 15.40 -6.55
CA ALA A 54 6.21 16.13 -7.79
C ALA A 54 4.69 16.35 -7.94
N GLY A 55 4.30 17.53 -8.39
CA GLY A 55 2.88 17.86 -8.55
C GLY A 55 2.19 18.45 -7.31
N TRP A 56 2.80 18.41 -6.14
CA TRP A 56 2.25 19.01 -4.93
C TRP A 56 2.66 20.48 -4.72
N ASN A 57 1.74 21.32 -4.26
CA ASN A 57 2.09 22.51 -3.50
C ASN A 57 2.59 22.01 -2.14
N LYS A 58 3.90 22.12 -1.87
CA LYS A 58 4.55 21.42 -0.76
C LYS A 58 5.38 22.33 0.12
N LYS A 59 5.46 21.98 1.40
CA LYS A 59 6.42 22.52 2.36
C LYS A 59 7.13 21.36 3.08
N ILE A 60 8.45 21.36 3.02
CA ILE A 60 9.28 20.30 3.59
C ILE A 60 10.09 20.87 4.74
N TYR A 61 9.86 20.34 5.93
CA TYR A 61 10.67 20.64 7.11
C TYR A 61 11.67 19.52 7.31
N ARG A 62 12.94 19.78 7.04
CA ARG A 62 14.03 18.83 7.28
C ARG A 62 14.61 19.07 8.66
N PHE A 63 14.69 18.01 9.52
CA PHE A 63 15.23 18.15 10.87
C PHE A 63 16.72 17.84 10.92
N SER A 64 17.13 16.62 10.59
CA SER A 64 18.53 16.19 10.60
C SER A 64 18.70 14.89 9.80
N ARG A 65 19.92 14.60 9.35
CA ARG A 65 20.30 13.28 8.82
C ARG A 65 20.53 12.26 9.94
N TYR A 66 20.87 12.71 11.16
CA TYR A 66 21.17 11.84 12.29
C TYR A 66 19.90 11.40 13.01
N ARG A 67 19.69 10.08 13.13
CA ARG A 67 18.48 9.47 13.67
C ARG A 67 18.08 9.96 15.07
N TYR A 68 19.06 10.13 15.96
CA TYR A 68 18.81 10.62 17.33
C TYR A 68 18.35 12.08 17.35
N ILE A 69 19.03 12.93 16.57
CA ILE A 69 18.64 14.35 16.46
C ILE A 69 17.26 14.47 15.82
N GLN A 70 16.97 13.63 14.84
CA GLN A 70 15.65 13.55 14.20
C GLN A 70 14.57 13.20 15.22
N LEU A 71 14.81 12.23 16.11
CA LEU A 71 13.85 11.85 17.16
C LEU A 71 13.61 12.99 18.15
N ILE A 72 14.65 13.67 18.60
CA ILE A 72 14.55 14.85 19.49
C ILE A 72 13.74 15.96 18.79
N ALA A 73 14.02 16.26 17.54
CA ALA A 73 13.30 17.24 16.75
C ALA A 73 11.81 16.88 16.56
N TYR A 74 11.48 15.60 16.41
CA TYR A 74 10.10 15.12 16.37
C TYR A 74 9.35 15.40 17.70
N ILE A 75 10.01 15.29 18.81
CA ILE A 75 9.40 15.50 20.12
C ILE A 75 9.24 17.00 20.42
N SER A 76 10.25 17.82 20.13
CA SER A 76 10.33 19.24 20.52
C SER A 76 9.80 20.21 19.45
N ILE A 77 10.22 20.03 18.19
CA ILE A 77 9.95 20.99 17.11
C ILE A 77 8.61 20.69 16.41
N MET A 78 8.24 19.44 16.23
CA MET A 78 7.03 19.06 15.50
C MET A 78 5.75 19.64 16.11
N PRO A 79 5.54 19.65 17.45
CA PRO A 79 4.36 20.31 18.04
C PRO A 79 4.27 21.79 17.66
N TYR A 80 5.38 22.52 17.75
CA TYR A 80 5.43 23.93 17.37
C TYR A 80 5.10 24.13 15.88
N LEU A 81 5.65 23.29 15.00
CA LEU A 81 5.35 23.37 13.56
C LEU A 81 3.89 23.12 13.27
N ILE A 82 3.28 22.10 13.89
CA ILE A 82 1.84 21.81 13.72
C ILE A 82 0.98 22.98 14.24
N PHE A 83 1.33 23.56 15.39
CA PHE A 83 0.68 24.77 15.91
C PHE A 83 0.76 25.91 14.88
N LYS A 84 1.95 26.22 14.38
CA LYS A 84 2.18 27.28 13.38
C LYS A 84 1.38 27.01 12.09
N ILE A 85 1.39 25.78 11.58
CA ILE A 85 0.64 25.38 10.38
C ILE A 85 -0.86 25.63 10.57
N LEU A 86 -1.44 25.20 11.69
CA LEU A 86 -2.86 25.41 11.98
C LEU A 86 -3.21 26.90 12.13
N LYS A 87 -2.32 27.69 12.72
CA LYS A 87 -2.50 29.14 12.91
C LYS A 87 -2.45 29.90 11.59
N ASP A 88 -1.45 29.60 10.75
CA ASP A 88 -1.17 30.35 9.53
C ASP A 88 -2.10 29.94 8.38
N GLU A 89 -2.35 28.62 8.23
CA GLU A 89 -3.11 28.08 7.10
C GLU A 89 -4.62 27.97 7.37
N LYS A 90 -5.03 27.76 8.61
CA LYS A 90 -6.42 27.53 9.04
C LYS A 90 -7.18 26.59 8.08
N PRO A 91 -6.68 25.35 7.85
CA PRO A 91 -7.26 24.45 6.86
C PRO A 91 -8.65 23.97 7.29
N ASP A 92 -9.54 23.71 6.32
CA ASP A 92 -10.80 23.02 6.58
C ASP A 92 -10.55 21.55 6.96
N PHE A 93 -9.57 20.91 6.31
CA PHE A 93 -9.19 19.51 6.54
C PHE A 93 -7.69 19.39 6.79
N PHE A 94 -7.34 18.70 7.87
CA PHE A 94 -5.96 18.31 8.19
C PHE A 94 -5.87 16.79 8.20
N ILE A 95 -5.33 16.23 7.12
CA ILE A 95 -5.16 14.80 6.91
C ILE A 95 -3.76 14.40 7.36
N ALA A 96 -3.62 13.40 8.21
CA ALA A 96 -2.30 12.96 8.65
C ALA A 96 -2.12 11.44 8.58
N THR A 97 -0.95 11.03 8.11
CA THR A 97 -0.60 9.60 7.94
C THR A 97 0.09 9.01 9.17
N ASN A 98 0.23 9.79 10.26
CA ASN A 98 0.92 9.36 11.48
C ASN A 98 0.10 9.70 12.75
N PRO A 99 -0.04 8.73 13.71
CA PRO A 99 -0.83 8.92 14.92
C PRO A 99 -0.43 10.11 15.80
N VAL A 100 0.85 10.39 15.89
CA VAL A 100 1.36 11.51 16.70
C VAL A 100 0.98 12.82 16.05
N ILE A 101 1.14 12.94 14.72
CA ILE A 101 0.83 14.17 13.96
C ILE A 101 -0.64 14.53 14.12
N TRP A 102 -1.57 13.62 13.85
CA TRP A 102 -3.00 13.94 13.96
C TRP A 102 -3.42 14.22 15.41
N SER A 103 -2.80 13.54 16.39
CA SER A 103 -3.13 13.78 17.81
C SER A 103 -2.71 15.16 18.28
N ILE A 104 -1.55 15.64 17.84
CA ILE A 104 -1.08 16.99 18.15
C ILE A 104 -1.98 18.03 17.46
N ALA A 105 -2.27 17.83 16.18
CA ALA A 105 -3.18 18.70 15.44
C ALA A 105 -4.56 18.79 16.09
N TYR A 106 -5.12 17.67 16.52
CA TYR A 106 -6.40 17.60 17.22
C TYR A 106 -6.40 18.40 18.54
N LYS A 107 -5.28 18.32 19.29
CA LYS A 107 -5.14 19.06 20.55
C LYS A 107 -5.11 20.57 20.31
N PHE A 108 -4.29 21.03 19.36
CA PHE A 108 -4.11 22.46 19.11
C PHE A 108 -5.28 23.11 18.38
N ARG A 109 -5.99 22.38 17.49
CA ARG A 109 -7.06 22.98 16.70
C ARG A 109 -8.15 23.62 17.54
N LYS A 110 -8.47 23.08 18.73
CA LYS A 110 -9.55 23.59 19.59
C LYS A 110 -9.45 25.10 19.82
N ASN A 111 -8.23 25.60 20.03
CA ASN A 111 -8.00 27.01 20.35
C ASN A 111 -7.59 27.86 19.14
N ILE A 112 -7.06 27.22 18.07
CA ILE A 112 -6.41 27.94 16.96
C ILE A 112 -7.26 27.92 15.69
N SER A 113 -7.85 26.79 15.38
CA SER A 113 -8.64 26.55 14.16
C SER A 113 -9.77 25.56 14.45
N PRO A 114 -10.77 25.94 15.26
CA PRO A 114 -11.78 25.00 15.77
C PRO A 114 -12.63 24.35 14.68
N LYS A 115 -12.74 24.97 13.51
CA LYS A 115 -13.48 24.43 12.35
C LYS A 115 -12.69 23.35 11.58
N THR A 116 -11.37 23.26 11.79
CA THR A 116 -10.53 22.24 11.11
C THR A 116 -10.97 20.83 11.50
N LYS A 117 -11.25 19.98 10.53
CA LYS A 117 -11.51 18.54 10.73
C LYS A 117 -10.21 17.77 10.61
N ILE A 118 -9.91 16.92 11.60
CA ILE A 118 -8.71 16.08 11.63
C ILE A 118 -9.06 14.70 11.09
N ILE A 119 -8.39 14.28 10.02
CA ILE A 119 -8.60 13.01 9.34
C ILE A 119 -7.35 12.15 9.52
N ALA A 120 -7.52 10.97 10.10
CA ALA A 120 -6.46 9.96 10.19
C ALA A 120 -6.45 9.12 8.91
N TRP A 121 -5.32 9.10 8.20
CA TRP A 121 -5.10 8.31 6.99
C TRP A 121 -3.89 7.41 7.19
N TYR A 122 -4.08 6.28 7.90
CA TYR A 122 -3.00 5.40 8.30
C TYR A 122 -2.85 4.22 7.34
N HIS A 123 -1.63 4.01 6.85
CA HIS A 123 -1.35 3.02 5.81
C HIS A 123 -0.94 1.63 6.32
N TYR A 124 -1.19 1.37 7.61
CA TYR A 124 -0.83 0.10 8.25
C TYR A 124 -1.96 -0.38 9.15
N SER A 125 -1.97 -1.67 9.49
CA SER A 125 -2.82 -2.18 10.56
C SER A 125 -2.53 -1.45 11.89
N PHE A 126 -3.58 -1.02 12.56
CA PHE A 126 -3.51 -0.37 13.88
C PHE A 126 -3.12 -1.35 14.98
N LYS A 127 -3.42 -2.66 14.80
CA LYS A 127 -3.07 -3.73 15.74
C LYS A 127 -1.63 -4.18 15.53
N MET A 128 -1.22 -4.41 14.29
CA MET A 128 0.14 -4.88 13.97
C MET A 128 1.21 -3.83 14.27
N LYS A 129 0.97 -2.58 13.93
CA LYS A 129 1.80 -1.43 14.34
C LYS A 129 1.15 -0.67 15.49
N LYS A 130 0.83 -1.35 16.57
CA LYS A 130 0.15 -0.93 17.81
C LYS A 130 -0.05 0.58 17.96
N VAL A 131 -1.18 1.08 17.48
CA VAL A 131 -1.62 2.45 17.73
C VAL A 131 -2.44 2.48 19.01
N LYS A 132 -1.99 3.23 20.03
CA LYS A 132 -2.71 3.32 21.31
C LYS A 132 -4.10 3.92 21.10
N LYS A 133 -5.15 3.35 21.73
CA LYS A 133 -6.55 3.84 21.65
C LYS A 133 -6.68 5.35 21.90
N ARG A 134 -5.85 5.94 22.77
CA ARG A 134 -5.83 7.37 23.03
C ARG A 134 -5.57 8.25 21.79
N TYR A 135 -4.88 7.71 20.77
CA TYR A 135 -4.66 8.42 19.51
C TYR A 135 -5.87 8.35 18.59
N LEU A 136 -6.63 7.25 18.62
CA LEU A 136 -7.85 7.09 17.83
C LEU A 136 -8.93 8.09 18.28
N LYS A 137 -9.02 8.35 19.58
CA LYS A 137 -9.92 9.38 20.14
C LYS A 137 -9.57 10.81 19.74
N LYS A 138 -8.41 11.03 19.08
CA LYS A 138 -7.90 12.33 18.65
C LYS A 138 -7.90 12.49 17.12
N ALA A 139 -8.88 11.92 16.46
CA ALA A 139 -9.23 12.18 15.08
C ALA A 139 -10.76 12.35 15.00
N ASP A 140 -11.22 13.20 14.08
CA ASP A 140 -12.65 13.33 13.84
C ASP A 140 -13.13 12.23 12.94
N TYR A 141 -12.32 11.90 11.92
CA TYR A 141 -12.63 10.96 10.86
C TYR A 141 -11.42 10.10 10.48
N PHE A 142 -11.71 8.99 9.82
CA PHE A 142 -10.72 8.01 9.40
C PHE A 142 -10.91 7.64 7.93
N TRP A 143 -9.86 7.67 7.16
CA TRP A 143 -9.79 7.05 5.86
C TRP A 143 -9.18 5.65 6.00
N ALA A 144 -9.99 4.63 5.74
CA ALA A 144 -9.55 3.23 5.72
C ALA A 144 -9.11 2.87 4.29
N ILE A 145 -7.95 2.23 4.19
CA ILE A 145 -7.37 1.82 2.90
C ILE A 145 -7.78 0.41 2.47
N SER A 146 -8.46 -0.33 3.35
CA SER A 146 -9.05 -1.66 3.07
C SER A 146 -10.25 -1.91 3.98
N SER A 147 -11.10 -2.88 3.61
CA SER A 147 -12.23 -3.30 4.43
C SER A 147 -11.76 -3.81 5.79
N GLY A 148 -10.67 -4.61 5.82
CA GLY A 148 -10.09 -5.10 7.06
C GLY A 148 -9.58 -3.99 7.97
N ILE A 149 -9.01 -2.90 7.44
CA ILE A 149 -8.64 -1.72 8.25
C ILE A 149 -9.90 -1.01 8.80
N LYS A 150 -10.99 -0.94 8.03
CA LYS A 150 -12.27 -0.43 8.52
C LYS A 150 -12.81 -1.26 9.67
N ASP A 151 -12.82 -2.58 9.53
CA ASP A 151 -13.30 -3.52 10.57
C ASP A 151 -12.41 -3.48 11.81
N GLU A 152 -11.09 -3.35 11.63
CA GLU A 152 -10.15 -3.16 12.72
C GLU A 152 -10.44 -1.87 13.51
N LEU A 153 -10.70 -0.75 12.83
CA LEU A 153 -11.09 0.50 13.49
C LEU A 153 -12.39 0.36 14.28
N ILE A 154 -13.40 -0.32 13.71
CA ILE A 154 -14.66 -0.61 14.41
C ILE A 154 -14.40 -1.46 15.66
N SER A 155 -13.56 -2.50 15.55
CA SER A 155 -13.18 -3.34 16.70
C SER A 155 -12.38 -2.59 17.78
N LEU A 156 -11.79 -1.45 17.42
CA LEU A 156 -11.11 -0.52 18.34
C LEU A 156 -12.03 0.60 18.85
N GLU A 157 -13.35 0.40 18.73
CA GLU A 157 -14.40 1.31 19.24
C GLU A 157 -14.46 2.65 18.48
N VAL A 158 -14.00 2.73 17.24
CA VAL A 158 -14.22 3.89 16.38
C VAL A 158 -15.62 3.78 15.75
N PRO A 159 -16.50 4.77 15.93
CA PRO A 159 -17.85 4.74 15.34
C PRO A 159 -17.81 4.60 13.80
N ALA A 160 -18.60 3.71 13.24
CA ALA A 160 -18.59 3.39 11.81
C ALA A 160 -18.84 4.61 10.91
N GLN A 161 -19.70 5.56 11.35
CA GLN A 161 -20.00 6.80 10.61
C GLN A 161 -18.78 7.73 10.47
N LYS A 162 -17.75 7.57 11.33
CA LYS A 162 -16.49 8.32 11.24
C LYS A 162 -15.47 7.69 10.28
N ILE A 163 -15.76 6.50 9.75
CA ILE A 163 -14.82 5.75 8.91
C ILE A 163 -15.33 5.75 7.47
N LYS A 164 -14.49 6.13 6.53
CA LYS A 164 -14.74 5.99 5.08
C LYS A 164 -13.70 5.07 4.46
N LEU A 165 -14.19 4.05 3.77
CA LEU A 165 -13.36 3.17 2.96
C LEU A 165 -13.04 3.91 1.66
N ILE A 166 -11.74 4.23 1.45
CA ILE A 166 -11.27 4.95 0.27
C ILE A 166 -10.36 4.12 -0.63
N TYR A 167 -9.77 3.02 -0.11
CA TYR A 167 -8.70 2.24 -0.74
C TYR A 167 -7.43 3.07 -1.00
N ASN A 168 -6.59 2.60 -1.90
CA ASN A 168 -5.45 3.35 -2.44
C ASN A 168 -5.62 3.51 -3.95
N PRO A 169 -5.30 4.66 -4.52
CA PRO A 169 -5.47 4.91 -5.95
C PRO A 169 -4.37 4.29 -6.79
N VAL A 170 -4.73 3.76 -7.95
CA VAL A 170 -3.80 3.29 -8.97
C VAL A 170 -4.19 3.86 -10.32
N ASN A 171 -3.20 4.22 -11.13
CA ASN A 171 -3.45 4.59 -12.53
C ASN A 171 -3.75 3.34 -13.34
N THR A 172 -4.98 3.21 -13.79
CA THR A 172 -5.42 2.10 -14.65
C THR A 172 -5.32 2.43 -16.13
N ILE A 173 -5.14 3.72 -16.48
CA ILE A 173 -5.12 4.17 -17.88
C ILE A 173 -3.75 3.93 -18.49
N GLY A 174 -3.71 3.33 -19.70
CA GLY A 174 -2.49 3.13 -20.48
C GLY A 174 -1.57 2.02 -19.93
N SER A 175 -2.04 1.22 -18.99
CA SER A 175 -1.31 0.05 -18.53
C SER A 175 -1.33 -1.04 -19.62
N ARG A 176 -0.15 -1.47 -20.04
CA ARG A 176 -0.03 -2.56 -21.02
C ARG A 176 -0.27 -3.90 -20.33
N LEU A 177 -1.11 -4.76 -20.93
CA LEU A 177 -1.25 -6.14 -20.50
C LEU A 177 0.07 -6.90 -20.68
N VAL A 178 0.43 -7.68 -19.67
CA VAL A 178 1.61 -8.56 -19.69
C VAL A 178 1.24 -9.85 -20.41
N LYS A 179 2.14 -10.35 -21.26
CA LYS A 179 1.90 -11.58 -22.03
C LYS A 179 1.93 -12.81 -21.12
N ARG A 180 1.11 -13.78 -21.44
CA ARG A 180 1.20 -15.14 -20.86
C ARG A 180 2.36 -15.90 -21.50
N SER A 181 2.93 -16.84 -20.75
CA SER A 181 4.10 -17.60 -21.17
C SER A 181 3.82 -18.74 -22.17
N GLY A 182 2.56 -19.09 -22.37
CA GLY A 182 2.17 -20.20 -23.23
C GLY A 182 2.42 -21.56 -22.58
N ASN A 183 3.52 -22.22 -22.92
CA ASN A 183 3.82 -23.60 -22.46
C ASN A 183 4.68 -23.67 -21.19
N GLN A 184 5.30 -22.57 -20.79
CA GLN A 184 6.12 -22.48 -19.59
C GLN A 184 5.44 -21.60 -18.56
N ASN A 185 5.14 -22.14 -17.38
CA ASN A 185 4.48 -21.35 -16.32
C ASN A 185 5.50 -20.42 -15.66
N ASN A 186 5.31 -19.10 -15.82
CA ASN A 186 6.17 -18.07 -15.27
C ASN A 186 5.48 -17.33 -14.12
N PHE A 187 5.87 -17.66 -12.91
CA PHE A 187 5.38 -17.02 -11.70
C PHE A 187 6.33 -15.91 -11.24
N ILE A 188 5.78 -14.87 -10.61
CA ILE A 188 6.58 -13.75 -10.13
C ILE A 188 6.24 -13.41 -8.67
N TYR A 189 7.22 -12.85 -7.99
CA TYR A 189 7.09 -12.14 -6.74
C TYR A 189 7.66 -10.74 -6.91
N ILE A 190 6.97 -9.72 -6.39
CA ILE A 190 7.43 -8.34 -6.43
C ILE A 190 7.37 -7.74 -5.02
N GLY A 191 8.50 -7.31 -4.51
CA GLY A 191 8.58 -6.62 -3.22
C GLY A 191 9.87 -6.89 -2.46
N ARG A 192 10.01 -6.22 -1.33
CA ARG A 192 11.07 -6.56 -0.37
C ARG A 192 10.78 -7.96 0.18
N ALA A 193 11.76 -8.81 0.21
CA ALA A 193 11.62 -10.12 0.79
C ALA A 193 12.12 -10.14 2.23
N ASP A 194 11.33 -10.73 3.13
CA ASP A 194 11.79 -11.22 4.42
C ASP A 194 11.59 -12.74 4.49
N TYR A 195 12.35 -13.39 5.36
CA TYR A 195 12.33 -14.85 5.43
C TYR A 195 10.99 -15.39 5.95
N SER A 196 10.52 -14.91 7.10
CA SER A 196 9.35 -15.46 7.78
C SER A 196 8.53 -14.43 8.56
N TYR A 197 8.82 -13.13 8.40
CA TYR A 197 8.11 -12.07 9.11
C TYR A 197 6.84 -11.64 8.36
N GLN A 198 6.85 -10.47 7.71
CA GLN A 198 5.66 -9.93 7.04
C GLN A 198 5.39 -10.61 5.69
N LYS A 199 6.40 -10.63 4.83
CA LYS A 199 6.28 -11.17 3.46
C LYS A 199 6.43 -12.68 3.37
N ASN A 200 7.04 -13.28 4.39
CA ASN A 200 7.08 -14.73 4.62
C ASN A 200 7.49 -15.56 3.38
N VAL A 201 8.53 -15.12 2.68
CA VAL A 201 8.97 -15.77 1.42
C VAL A 201 9.46 -17.21 1.63
N SER A 202 9.79 -17.60 2.87
CA SER A 202 10.10 -19.02 3.17
C SER A 202 8.91 -19.95 2.90
N GLU A 203 7.67 -19.50 3.10
CA GLU A 203 6.45 -20.25 2.76
C GLU A 203 6.37 -20.51 1.26
N LEU A 204 6.65 -19.47 0.44
CA LEU A 204 6.72 -19.61 -1.01
C LEU A 204 7.74 -20.67 -1.42
N ILE A 205 8.97 -20.63 -0.87
CA ILE A 205 9.99 -21.65 -1.21
C ILE A 205 9.55 -23.06 -0.83
N LYS A 206 8.86 -23.23 0.32
CA LYS A 206 8.30 -24.54 0.70
C LYS A 206 7.29 -25.04 -0.32
N ALA A 207 6.37 -24.18 -0.78
CA ALA A 207 5.42 -24.54 -1.82
C ALA A 207 6.13 -24.89 -3.14
N LEU A 208 7.12 -24.10 -3.57
CA LEU A 208 7.88 -24.38 -4.79
C LEU A 208 8.65 -25.71 -4.73
N ASN A 209 9.12 -26.13 -3.55
CA ASN A 209 9.83 -27.42 -3.38
C ASN A 209 8.97 -28.64 -3.74
N CYS A 210 7.65 -28.52 -3.65
CA CYS A 210 6.70 -29.61 -3.95
C CYS A 210 6.35 -29.70 -5.44
N LEU A 211 6.63 -28.65 -6.23
CA LEU A 211 6.18 -28.56 -7.63
C LEU A 211 6.91 -29.51 -8.58
N LYS A 212 6.13 -30.05 -9.52
CA LYS A 212 6.61 -30.89 -10.63
C LYS A 212 6.39 -30.15 -11.96
N GLY A 213 6.92 -30.73 -13.05
CA GLY A 213 6.73 -30.16 -14.39
C GLY A 213 7.63 -28.96 -14.72
N HIS A 214 7.22 -28.18 -15.71
CA HIS A 214 7.97 -27.06 -16.25
C HIS A 214 7.40 -25.74 -15.72
N TRP A 215 8.20 -25.02 -14.95
CA TRP A 215 7.86 -23.71 -14.39
C TRP A 215 9.12 -22.91 -14.11
N HIS A 216 8.97 -21.59 -14.06
CA HIS A 216 10.01 -20.67 -13.63
C HIS A 216 9.44 -19.65 -12.64
N PHE A 217 10.25 -19.22 -11.67
CA PHE A 217 9.85 -18.24 -10.68
C PHE A 217 10.87 -17.09 -10.60
N SER A 218 10.42 -15.85 -10.83
CA SER A 218 11.26 -14.65 -10.75
C SER A 218 10.93 -13.80 -9.53
N PHE A 219 11.95 -13.51 -8.73
CA PHE A 219 11.86 -12.61 -7.59
C PHE A 219 12.37 -11.22 -7.97
N TYR A 220 11.50 -10.22 -7.88
CA TYR A 220 11.82 -8.82 -8.11
C TYR A 220 11.75 -8.03 -6.80
N GLY A 221 12.73 -7.16 -6.57
CA GLY A 221 12.82 -6.29 -5.40
C GLY A 221 14.12 -6.46 -4.62
N ASP A 222 14.23 -5.66 -3.57
CA ASP A 222 15.42 -5.72 -2.71
C ASP A 222 15.33 -6.91 -1.75
N ILE A 223 16.24 -7.86 -1.93
CA ILE A 223 16.37 -9.04 -1.09
C ILE A 223 17.77 -9.03 -0.48
N ARG A 224 17.85 -8.81 0.83
CA ARG A 224 19.14 -8.82 1.55
C ARG A 224 19.87 -10.14 1.35
N ALA A 225 21.19 -10.07 1.21
CA ALA A 225 22.06 -11.24 0.94
C ALA A 225 21.82 -12.39 1.94
N GLU A 226 21.66 -12.07 3.23
CA GLU A 226 21.35 -13.08 4.27
C GLU A 226 20.02 -13.78 4.05
N VAL A 227 18.97 -13.04 3.63
CA VAL A 227 17.66 -13.62 3.33
C VAL A 227 17.77 -14.51 2.10
N LYS A 228 18.41 -14.04 1.03
CA LYS A 228 18.66 -14.82 -0.18
C LYS A 228 19.39 -16.13 0.13
N LYS A 229 20.44 -16.08 0.96
CA LYS A 229 21.19 -17.26 1.40
C LYS A 229 20.26 -18.28 2.10
N LYS A 230 19.44 -17.83 3.05
CA LYS A 230 18.49 -18.70 3.77
C LYS A 230 17.44 -19.31 2.83
N LEU A 231 16.91 -18.54 1.87
CA LEU A 231 15.94 -19.04 0.88
C LEU A 231 16.58 -20.11 -0.02
N LEU A 232 17.82 -19.90 -0.48
CA LEU A 232 18.54 -20.88 -1.28
C LEU A 232 18.89 -22.14 -0.48
N GLN A 233 19.21 -22.03 0.82
CA GLN A 233 19.40 -23.18 1.70
C GLN A 233 18.13 -24.01 1.86
N LEU A 234 16.96 -23.34 1.97
CA LEU A 234 15.66 -24.00 2.06
C LEU A 234 15.24 -24.66 0.73
N SER A 235 15.76 -24.19 -0.41
CA SER A 235 15.40 -24.66 -1.74
C SER A 235 16.05 -25.99 -2.08
N THR A 236 15.30 -26.90 -2.70
CA THR A 236 15.85 -28.12 -3.33
C THR A 236 16.73 -27.77 -4.53
N PRO A 237 17.62 -28.67 -5.00
CA PRO A 237 18.43 -28.45 -6.20
C PRO A 237 17.58 -28.11 -7.44
N LYS A 238 16.41 -28.72 -7.58
CA LYS A 238 15.45 -28.44 -8.67
C LYS A 238 14.94 -27.00 -8.58
N VAL A 239 14.48 -26.56 -7.41
CA VAL A 239 13.97 -25.19 -7.21
C VAL A 239 15.06 -24.17 -7.48
N ARG A 240 16.32 -24.40 -7.02
CA ARG A 240 17.44 -23.48 -7.27
C ARG A 240 17.68 -23.22 -8.76
N LYS A 241 17.45 -24.23 -9.63
CA LYS A 241 17.58 -24.08 -11.09
C LYS A 241 16.41 -23.30 -11.71
N ASN A 242 15.25 -23.32 -11.08
CA ASN A 242 14.02 -22.75 -11.61
C ASN A 242 13.68 -21.38 -11.01
N ILE A 243 14.47 -20.86 -10.08
CA ILE A 243 14.26 -19.53 -9.49
C ILE A 243 15.33 -18.54 -9.94
N THR A 244 14.92 -17.29 -10.14
CA THR A 244 15.84 -16.19 -10.48
C THR A 244 15.56 -14.99 -9.59
N PHE A 245 16.61 -14.42 -9.00
CA PHE A 245 16.56 -13.16 -8.27
C PHE A 245 16.98 -12.01 -9.18
N LYS A 246 16.03 -11.18 -9.58
CA LYS A 246 16.21 -10.07 -10.55
C LYS A 246 16.69 -8.77 -9.93
N GLY A 247 16.58 -8.63 -8.59
CA GLY A 247 16.91 -7.38 -7.90
C GLY A 247 15.83 -6.31 -7.99
N TYR A 248 16.17 -5.10 -7.56
CA TYR A 248 15.28 -3.93 -7.56
C TYR A 248 15.33 -3.20 -8.90
N TYR A 249 14.17 -2.80 -9.39
CA TYR A 249 13.99 -1.91 -10.55
C TYR A 249 13.07 -0.75 -10.14
N GLU A 250 13.45 0.47 -10.48
CA GLU A 250 12.64 1.66 -10.20
C GLU A 250 11.29 1.60 -10.93
N ASN A 251 11.31 1.30 -12.23
CA ASN A 251 10.13 1.13 -13.08
C ASN A 251 9.96 -0.34 -13.47
N ILE A 252 9.62 -1.17 -12.49
CA ILE A 252 9.58 -2.64 -12.63
C ILE A 252 8.76 -3.11 -13.83
N TRP A 253 7.66 -2.44 -14.13
CA TRP A 253 6.74 -2.83 -15.19
C TRP A 253 7.32 -2.69 -16.60
N ASN A 254 8.42 -1.98 -16.77
CA ASN A 254 9.17 -1.94 -18.03
C ASN A 254 10.04 -3.19 -18.24
N HIS A 255 10.22 -3.99 -17.19
CA HIS A 255 11.10 -5.17 -17.18
C HIS A 255 10.33 -6.51 -17.14
N ILE A 256 9.01 -6.48 -16.90
CA ILE A 256 8.15 -7.65 -16.88
C ILE A 256 7.34 -7.70 -18.17
N ASN A 257 7.81 -8.52 -19.12
CA ASN A 257 7.13 -8.71 -20.41
C ASN A 257 6.25 -9.97 -20.45
N VAL A 258 6.57 -10.95 -19.61
CA VAL A 258 5.88 -12.24 -19.53
C VAL A 258 5.72 -12.64 -18.07
N ALA A 259 4.48 -12.90 -17.66
CA ALA A 259 4.13 -13.45 -16.35
C ALA A 259 2.73 -14.08 -16.41
N ASP A 260 2.56 -15.23 -15.78
CA ASP A 260 1.26 -15.90 -15.70
C ASP A 260 0.53 -15.55 -14.40
N ALA A 261 1.23 -15.61 -13.27
CA ALA A 261 0.66 -15.21 -11.99
C ALA A 261 1.71 -14.54 -11.09
N ILE A 262 1.21 -13.61 -10.26
CA ILE A 262 1.96 -13.08 -9.11
C ILE A 262 1.57 -13.87 -7.87
N VAL A 263 2.56 -14.19 -7.03
CA VAL A 263 2.34 -14.90 -5.77
C VAL A 263 2.77 -14.06 -4.58
N LEU A 264 1.87 -13.88 -3.62
CA LEU A 264 2.13 -13.15 -2.38
C LEU A 264 1.83 -14.05 -1.17
N THR A 265 2.84 -14.26 -0.33
CA THR A 265 2.77 -15.14 0.85
C THR A 265 2.76 -14.37 2.18
N SER A 266 2.26 -13.16 2.16
CA SER A 266 2.31 -12.25 3.32
C SER A 266 1.46 -12.75 4.48
N LYS A 267 1.95 -12.55 5.71
CA LYS A 267 1.19 -12.82 6.94
C LYS A 267 0.25 -11.67 7.33
N PHE A 268 0.53 -10.47 6.87
CA PHE A 268 -0.29 -9.28 7.07
C PHE A 268 0.07 -8.19 6.07
N GLU A 269 -0.94 -7.43 5.65
CA GLU A 269 -0.82 -6.29 4.74
C GLU A 269 -1.63 -5.08 5.25
N GLY A 270 -1.63 -3.99 4.52
CA GLY A 270 -2.61 -2.90 4.65
C GLY A 270 -3.59 -2.97 3.48
N LEU A 271 -3.06 -2.69 2.29
CA LEU A 271 -3.63 -2.97 0.97
C LEU A 271 -2.43 -3.25 0.05
N PRO A 272 -2.21 -4.48 -0.42
CA PRO A 272 -1.03 -4.83 -1.19
C PRO A 272 -1.08 -4.26 -2.61
N MET A 273 -0.49 -3.07 -2.80
CA MET A 273 -0.47 -2.33 -4.06
C MET A 273 0.01 -3.18 -5.24
N VAL A 274 0.98 -4.05 -4.99
CA VAL A 274 1.56 -4.91 -6.02
C VAL A 274 0.54 -5.88 -6.64
N LEU A 275 -0.46 -6.33 -5.89
CA LEU A 275 -1.55 -7.14 -6.45
C LEU A 275 -2.41 -6.28 -7.40
N ILE A 276 -2.77 -5.07 -7.00
CA ILE A 276 -3.54 -4.16 -7.85
C ILE A 276 -2.74 -3.81 -9.11
N GLU A 277 -1.47 -3.46 -8.95
CA GLU A 277 -0.57 -3.13 -10.06
C GLU A 277 -0.36 -4.30 -11.03
N SER A 278 -0.35 -5.54 -10.53
CA SER A 278 -0.29 -6.75 -11.35
C SER A 278 -1.62 -7.03 -12.04
N GLY A 279 -2.72 -6.88 -11.30
CA GLY A 279 -4.08 -7.10 -11.82
C GLY A 279 -4.40 -6.17 -12.99
N ILE A 280 -4.09 -4.86 -12.92
CA ILE A 280 -4.30 -3.93 -14.04
C ILE A 280 -3.49 -4.31 -15.29
N ARG A 281 -2.53 -5.21 -15.18
CA ARG A 281 -1.73 -5.76 -16.28
C ARG A 281 -2.17 -7.15 -16.72
N GLY A 282 -3.30 -7.62 -16.19
CA GLY A 282 -3.88 -8.92 -16.55
C GLY A 282 -3.10 -10.13 -16.01
N ILE A 283 -2.26 -9.94 -15.00
CA ILE A 283 -1.53 -11.01 -14.33
C ILE A 283 -2.43 -11.65 -13.27
N GLU A 284 -2.56 -12.99 -13.29
CA GLU A 284 -3.33 -13.73 -12.28
C GLU A 284 -2.83 -13.43 -10.87
N LEU A 285 -3.75 -13.23 -9.93
CA LEU A 285 -3.42 -12.88 -8.55
C LEU A 285 -3.52 -14.11 -7.65
N ILE A 286 -2.42 -14.49 -7.01
CA ILE A 286 -2.40 -15.55 -5.99
C ILE A 286 -1.86 -14.96 -4.70
N SER A 287 -2.64 -15.03 -3.63
CA SER A 287 -2.22 -14.47 -2.34
C SER A 287 -2.70 -15.31 -1.18
N SER A 288 -1.91 -15.29 -0.11
CA SER A 288 -2.41 -15.72 1.19
C SER A 288 -3.61 -14.87 1.59
N ASP A 289 -4.62 -15.51 2.19
CA ASP A 289 -5.75 -14.83 2.84
C ASP A 289 -5.31 -14.25 4.20
N CYS A 290 -4.31 -13.38 4.13
CA CYS A 290 -3.83 -12.70 5.33
C CYS A 290 -4.77 -11.54 5.72
N PRO A 291 -4.78 -11.16 7.00
CA PRO A 291 -5.57 -10.03 7.44
C PRO A 291 -5.25 -8.77 6.63
N MET A 292 -6.32 -8.10 6.20
CA MET A 292 -6.35 -6.82 5.50
C MET A 292 -5.74 -6.81 4.09
N GLY A 293 -6.58 -6.45 3.15
CA GLY A 293 -6.20 -6.10 1.78
C GLY A 293 -6.38 -7.18 0.72
N PRO A 294 -5.85 -8.41 0.81
CA PRO A 294 -6.00 -9.38 -0.27
C PRO A 294 -7.47 -9.67 -0.64
N LYS A 295 -8.36 -9.83 0.34
CA LYS A 295 -9.81 -10.01 0.12
C LYS A 295 -10.51 -8.83 -0.56
N ASP A 296 -9.96 -7.62 -0.46
CA ASP A 296 -10.50 -6.45 -1.14
C ASP A 296 -10.14 -6.43 -2.63
N ILE A 297 -9.11 -7.19 -3.02
CA ILE A 297 -8.52 -7.16 -4.36
C ILE A 297 -8.88 -8.42 -5.14
N ILE A 298 -8.74 -9.59 -4.50
CA ILE A 298 -8.88 -10.89 -5.16
C ILE A 298 -10.33 -11.37 -5.06
N ASN A 299 -10.87 -11.75 -6.21
CA ASN A 299 -12.18 -12.35 -6.38
C ASN A 299 -12.13 -13.46 -7.46
N GLU A 300 -13.28 -14.05 -7.77
CA GLU A 300 -13.40 -15.15 -8.73
C GLU A 300 -12.99 -14.78 -10.17
N GLU A 301 -12.93 -13.48 -10.51
CA GLU A 301 -12.60 -13.00 -11.86
C GLU A 301 -11.10 -12.78 -12.06
N ASN A 302 -10.31 -12.69 -10.97
CA ASN A 302 -8.93 -12.19 -11.07
C ASN A 302 -7.87 -13.02 -10.36
N GLY A 303 -8.24 -14.03 -9.56
CA GLY A 303 -7.23 -14.80 -8.87
C GLY A 303 -7.75 -15.75 -7.80
N TYR A 304 -6.84 -16.14 -6.92
CA TYR A 304 -7.08 -17.14 -5.89
C TYR A 304 -6.50 -16.69 -4.55
N LEU A 305 -7.27 -16.92 -3.48
CA LEU A 305 -6.81 -16.83 -2.11
C LEU A 305 -6.55 -18.24 -1.57
N TYR A 306 -5.47 -18.40 -0.82
CA TYR A 306 -5.18 -19.61 -0.07
C TYR A 306 -5.01 -19.28 1.42
N SER A 307 -5.21 -20.25 2.30
CA SER A 307 -5.12 -20.09 3.76
C SER A 307 -3.72 -19.66 4.18
N SER A 308 -3.61 -18.51 4.86
CA SER A 308 -2.32 -17.95 5.28
C SER A 308 -1.53 -18.95 6.14
N GLY A 309 -0.30 -19.24 5.76
CA GLY A 309 0.57 -20.20 6.42
C GLY A 309 0.49 -21.63 5.85
N ASN A 310 -0.45 -21.91 4.94
CA ASN A 310 -0.67 -23.22 4.34
C ASN A 310 0.07 -23.33 2.99
N PHE A 311 1.37 -23.66 3.04
CA PHE A 311 2.18 -23.80 1.83
C PHE A 311 1.76 -25.02 0.98
N GLU A 312 1.12 -26.03 1.56
CA GLU A 312 0.58 -27.19 0.88
C GLU A 312 -0.57 -26.79 -0.06
N GLU A 313 -1.51 -25.99 0.43
CA GLU A 313 -2.60 -25.44 -0.36
C GLU A 313 -2.07 -24.56 -1.51
N LEU A 314 -1.10 -23.68 -1.22
CA LEU A 314 -0.41 -22.89 -2.26
C LEU A 314 0.27 -23.81 -3.30
N SER A 315 0.94 -24.84 -2.85
CA SER A 315 1.60 -25.81 -3.74
C SER A 315 0.61 -26.53 -4.64
N THR A 316 -0.52 -26.97 -4.08
CA THR A 316 -1.58 -27.63 -4.83
C THR A 316 -2.14 -26.70 -5.91
N LEU A 317 -2.47 -25.46 -5.57
CA LEU A 317 -2.97 -24.48 -6.52
C LEU A 317 -1.97 -24.21 -7.66
N LEU A 318 -0.70 -23.99 -7.32
CA LEU A 318 0.34 -23.76 -8.33
C LEU A 318 0.53 -25.01 -9.22
N GLN A 319 0.45 -26.21 -8.65
CA GLN A 319 0.56 -27.47 -9.41
C GLN A 319 -0.62 -27.65 -10.37
N GLU A 320 -1.84 -27.33 -9.95
CA GLU A 320 -3.03 -27.38 -10.80
C GLU A 320 -2.92 -26.43 -12.00
N ILE A 321 -2.34 -25.24 -11.79
CA ILE A 321 -2.06 -24.30 -12.89
C ILE A 321 -1.01 -24.88 -13.84
N ILE A 322 0.06 -25.47 -13.32
CA ILE A 322 1.11 -26.11 -14.13
C ILE A 322 0.55 -27.27 -14.95
N ASP A 323 -0.32 -28.07 -14.34
CA ASP A 323 -0.96 -29.24 -14.99
C ASP A 323 -2.13 -28.84 -15.91
N LYS A 324 -2.45 -27.54 -16.02
CA LYS A 324 -3.60 -26.98 -16.76
C LYS A 324 -4.96 -27.53 -16.30
N LYS A 325 -5.07 -28.01 -15.05
CA LYS A 325 -6.33 -28.40 -14.41
C LYS A 325 -7.13 -27.17 -13.97
N THR A 326 -6.43 -26.14 -13.53
CA THR A 326 -6.99 -24.82 -13.21
C THR A 326 -6.58 -23.85 -14.30
N MET A 327 -7.57 -23.28 -15.00
CA MET A 327 -7.33 -22.32 -16.08
C MET A 327 -7.12 -20.92 -15.51
N LEU A 328 -6.06 -20.26 -15.99
CA LEU A 328 -5.85 -18.83 -15.69
C LEU A 328 -6.97 -17.98 -16.28
N LYS A 329 -7.40 -16.99 -15.53
CA LYS A 329 -8.44 -16.04 -15.94
C LYS A 329 -7.99 -15.21 -17.14
N GLU A 330 -8.94 -14.73 -17.92
CA GLU A 330 -8.65 -13.87 -19.06
C GLU A 330 -7.97 -12.56 -18.61
N PRO A 331 -6.83 -12.18 -19.20
CA PRO A 331 -6.07 -10.99 -18.77
C PRO A 331 -6.88 -9.70 -18.76
N GLN A 332 -7.80 -9.50 -19.72
CA GLN A 332 -8.64 -8.32 -19.78
C GLN A 332 -9.64 -8.31 -18.62
N LYS A 333 -10.26 -9.44 -18.27
CA LYS A 333 -11.19 -9.53 -17.12
C LYS A 333 -10.48 -9.22 -15.81
N ILE A 334 -9.26 -9.75 -15.63
CA ILE A 334 -8.43 -9.41 -14.47
C ILE A 334 -8.19 -7.90 -14.40
N SER A 335 -7.81 -7.30 -15.53
CA SER A 335 -7.54 -5.84 -15.60
C SER A 335 -8.79 -5.03 -15.27
N ASP A 336 -9.94 -5.40 -15.83
CA ASP A 336 -11.20 -4.68 -15.63
C ASP A 336 -11.69 -4.75 -14.18
N SER A 337 -11.45 -5.88 -13.49
CA SER A 337 -11.79 -6.03 -12.07
C SER A 337 -11.04 -5.05 -11.16
N MET A 338 -9.90 -4.49 -11.61
CA MET A 338 -9.14 -3.49 -10.86
C MET A 338 -9.70 -2.07 -10.97
N ASN A 339 -10.73 -1.83 -11.77
CA ASN A 339 -11.31 -0.48 -11.96
C ASN A 339 -11.81 0.16 -10.67
N ILE A 340 -12.19 -0.64 -9.67
CA ILE A 340 -12.56 -0.14 -8.34
C ILE A 340 -11.43 0.66 -7.66
N PHE A 341 -10.17 0.45 -8.04
CA PHE A 341 -9.00 1.16 -7.51
C PHE A 341 -8.54 2.32 -8.41
N SER A 342 -9.24 2.56 -9.53
CA SER A 342 -8.92 3.63 -10.48
C SER A 342 -8.93 5.02 -9.82
N TYR A 343 -8.22 5.96 -10.43
CA TYR A 343 -8.21 7.36 -9.99
C TYR A 343 -9.61 7.96 -9.93
N GLU A 344 -10.49 7.60 -10.84
CA GLU A 344 -11.86 8.09 -10.87
C GLU A 344 -12.66 7.61 -9.66
N GLU A 345 -12.67 6.30 -9.39
CA GLU A 345 -13.38 5.71 -8.26
C GLU A 345 -12.82 6.17 -6.91
N TYR A 346 -11.49 6.29 -6.83
CA TYR A 346 -10.83 6.85 -5.66
C TYR A 346 -11.26 8.30 -5.39
N ARG A 347 -11.27 9.13 -6.44
CA ARG A 347 -11.72 10.52 -6.39
C ARG A 347 -13.16 10.63 -5.88
N LYS A 348 -14.08 9.82 -6.42
CA LYS A 348 -15.48 9.77 -5.97
C LYS A 348 -15.57 9.50 -4.47
N ARG A 349 -14.79 8.52 -3.96
CA ARG A 349 -14.78 8.17 -2.51
C ARG A 349 -14.23 9.29 -1.65
N VAL A 350 -13.09 9.86 -2.00
CA VAL A 350 -12.46 10.96 -1.24
C VAL A 350 -13.35 12.19 -1.21
N LEU A 351 -13.84 12.65 -2.37
CA LEU A 351 -14.73 13.81 -2.43
C LEU A 351 -16.07 13.56 -1.74
N GLY A 352 -16.61 12.34 -1.87
CA GLY A 352 -17.82 11.89 -1.17
C GLY A 352 -17.64 11.91 0.35
N SER A 353 -16.45 11.55 0.87
CA SER A 353 -16.17 11.60 2.30
C SER A 353 -16.28 13.01 2.87
N PHE A 354 -15.77 14.00 2.16
CA PHE A 354 -15.88 15.40 2.58
C PHE A 354 -17.33 15.94 2.57
N LYS A 355 -18.16 15.44 1.66
CA LYS A 355 -19.58 15.82 1.62
C LYS A 355 -20.34 15.22 2.80
N SER A 356 -20.16 13.94 3.07
CA SER A 356 -20.86 13.22 4.14
C SER A 356 -20.46 13.65 5.57
N TRP A 357 -19.38 14.36 5.75
CA TRP A 357 -18.91 14.87 7.05
C TRP A 357 -19.22 16.35 7.28
N ARG A 358 -20.02 16.94 6.41
CA ARG A 358 -20.49 18.34 6.56
C ARG A 358 -21.77 18.45 7.38
N GLU A 359 -22.53 17.37 7.41
CA GLU A 359 -23.75 17.20 8.19
C GLU A 359 -23.42 16.74 9.63
#